data_5234332399b5c956229909a7d9941b7b
#
_entry.id   5234332399b5c956229909a7d9941b7b
#
_cell.length_a   1.000
_cell.length_b   1.000
_cell.length_c   1.000
_cell.angle_alpha   90.00
_cell.angle_beta   90.00
_cell.angle_gamma   90.00
#
_symmetry.space_group_name_H-M   'P 1'
#
loop_
_entity.id
_entity.type
_entity.pdbx_description
1 polymer ?
#
loop_
_entity_poly.entity_id
_entity_poly.type
_entity_poly.pdbx_seq_one_letter_code
_entity_poly.pdbx_strand_id
1 'polypeptide(L)'
;MGLFDSTDEHPPARIRRYIITGVAALVLAFLFLWYWPGNLRFYKERNIVDHFMNELVAGNFQEAYRTWKPSSAYSFNDFMEDWGPKGYYGPVKSYRLESTEGIRNSDGASVAVAISPFQPFPGDNDEVKQNKIQRITLWVQPKDQSLSFPP
;
A
#
# COMPACT_ATOMS: atom_id res chain seq x y z
N MET A 1 57.40 23.50 -35.67
CA MET A 1 56.10 23.15 -36.24
C MET A 1 55.36 22.33 -35.19
N GLY A 2 54.72 23.01 -34.27
CA GLY A 2 53.90 22.37 -33.21
C GLY A 2 52.43 22.60 -33.54
N LEU A 3 51.73 21.53 -34.02
CA LEU A 3 50.35 21.54 -34.51
C LEU A 3 49.41 20.81 -33.55
N PHE A 4 49.61 20.92 -32.25
CA PHE A 4 48.64 20.46 -31.25
C PHE A 4 48.74 21.32 -29.99
N ASP A 5 48.45 22.62 -30.15
CA ASP A 5 48.06 23.44 -29.02
C ASP A 5 46.55 23.25 -28.85
N SER A 6 46.19 22.14 -28.22
CA SER A 6 44.80 21.90 -27.77
C SER A 6 44.58 22.80 -26.54
N THR A 7 44.07 23.99 -26.80
CA THR A 7 43.48 24.85 -25.80
C THR A 7 42.39 24.06 -25.11
N ASP A 8 42.72 23.43 -23.98
CA ASP A 8 41.71 22.92 -23.02
C ASP A 8 40.94 24.14 -22.47
N GLU A 9 39.95 24.59 -23.23
CA GLU A 9 38.98 25.59 -22.76
C GLU A 9 38.11 24.92 -21.69
N HIS A 10 38.58 24.94 -20.46
CA HIS A 10 37.78 24.58 -19.33
C HIS A 10 36.63 25.59 -19.22
N PRO A 11 35.37 25.13 -19.25
CA PRO A 11 34.23 26.03 -19.13
C PRO A 11 34.32 26.81 -17.82
N PRO A 12 34.00 28.10 -17.83
CA PRO A 12 34.12 28.98 -16.68
C PRO A 12 33.36 28.37 -15.47
N ALA A 13 33.93 28.49 -14.28
CA ALA A 13 33.48 27.84 -13.04
C ALA A 13 32.00 28.02 -12.75
N ARG A 14 31.36 29.08 -13.26
CA ARG A 14 29.91 29.34 -13.18
C ARG A 14 29.13 28.34 -14.01
N ILE A 15 29.54 28.08 -15.26
CA ILE A 15 28.87 27.15 -16.17
C ILE A 15 28.94 25.72 -15.59
N ARG A 16 30.11 25.34 -15.06
CA ARG A 16 30.29 24.04 -14.40
C ARG A 16 29.34 23.83 -13.20
N ARG A 17 29.12 24.87 -12.40
CA ARG A 17 28.14 24.82 -11.29
C ARG A 17 26.73 24.62 -11.79
N TYR A 18 26.28 25.32 -12.82
CA TYR A 18 24.93 25.13 -13.39
C TYR A 18 24.74 23.74 -13.99
N ILE A 19 25.74 23.20 -14.66
CA ILE A 19 25.72 21.83 -15.19
C ILE A 19 25.59 20.81 -14.05
N ILE A 20 26.39 20.94 -13.01
CA ILE A 20 26.35 20.02 -11.84
C ILE A 20 24.99 20.12 -11.14
N THR A 21 24.47 21.34 -10.94
CA THR A 21 23.15 21.53 -10.31
C THR A 21 22.03 20.97 -11.18
N GLY A 22 22.10 21.16 -12.51
CA GLY A 22 21.12 20.60 -13.44
C GLY A 22 21.13 19.08 -13.47
N VAL A 23 22.30 18.45 -13.49
CA VAL A 23 22.46 17.00 -13.44
C VAL A 23 21.96 16.46 -12.10
N ALA A 24 22.28 17.11 -10.99
CA ALA A 24 21.79 16.70 -9.66
C ALA A 24 20.26 16.79 -9.57
N ALA A 25 19.67 17.86 -10.10
CA ALA A 25 18.22 18.02 -10.15
C ALA A 25 17.54 16.92 -11.02
N LEU A 26 18.13 16.58 -12.16
CA LEU A 26 17.62 15.49 -13.02
C LEU A 26 17.73 14.11 -12.34
N VAL A 27 18.84 13.84 -11.64
CA VAL A 27 19.01 12.59 -10.89
C VAL A 27 18.00 12.51 -9.75
N LEU A 28 17.78 13.59 -9.00
CA LEU A 28 16.77 13.65 -7.95
C LEU A 28 15.36 13.47 -8.49
N ALA A 29 15.02 14.12 -9.62
CA ALA A 29 13.73 13.95 -10.29
C ALA A 29 13.55 12.52 -10.78
N PHE A 30 14.60 11.90 -11.34
CA PHE A 30 14.57 10.51 -11.78
C PHE A 30 14.37 9.54 -10.62
N LEU A 31 15.10 9.73 -9.51
CA LEU A 31 14.93 8.93 -8.29
C LEU A 31 13.54 9.12 -7.68
N PHE A 32 13.02 10.35 -7.68
CA PHE A 32 11.68 10.66 -7.23
C PHE A 32 10.62 9.97 -8.09
N LEU A 33 10.74 10.03 -9.41
CA LEU A 33 9.85 9.35 -10.35
C LEU A 33 9.98 7.82 -10.30
N TRP A 34 11.16 7.30 -10.00
CA TRP A 34 11.40 5.86 -9.85
C TRP A 34 10.83 5.29 -8.54
N TYR A 35 10.95 6.05 -7.44
CA TYR A 35 10.54 5.59 -6.11
C TYR A 35 9.05 5.86 -5.80
N TRP A 36 8.47 6.88 -6.43
CA TRP A 36 7.14 7.39 -6.12
C TRP A 36 5.94 6.69 -6.81
N PRO A 37 5.99 6.18 -8.05
CA PRO A 37 4.79 5.75 -8.79
C PRO A 37 4.05 4.57 -8.18
N GLY A 38 4.74 3.68 -7.47
CA GLY A 38 4.11 2.48 -6.90
C GLY A 38 3.11 2.78 -5.79
N ASN A 39 3.33 3.85 -5.01
CA ASN A 39 2.49 4.19 -3.87
C ASN A 39 1.28 5.07 -4.23
N LEU A 40 1.36 5.86 -5.29
CA LEU A 40 0.26 6.76 -5.70
C LEU A 40 -0.79 6.07 -6.56
N ARG A 41 -0.40 5.07 -7.34
CA ARG A 41 -1.29 4.42 -8.31
C ARG A 41 -2.51 3.78 -7.64
N PHE A 42 -2.35 3.25 -6.45
CA PHE A 42 -3.40 2.53 -5.72
C PHE A 42 -3.73 3.19 -4.37
N TYR A 43 -3.50 4.50 -4.27
CA TYR A 43 -3.73 5.23 -3.03
C TYR A 43 -5.19 5.18 -2.58
N LYS A 44 -6.14 5.25 -3.52
CA LYS A 44 -7.58 5.18 -3.22
C LYS A 44 -7.96 3.81 -2.68
N GLU A 45 -7.51 2.76 -3.35
CA GLU A 45 -7.78 1.37 -2.98
C GLU A 45 -7.20 1.04 -1.60
N ARG A 46 -5.97 1.48 -1.35
CA ARG A 46 -5.34 1.35 -0.02
C ARG A 46 -6.13 2.06 1.07
N ASN A 47 -6.63 3.26 0.80
CA ASN A 47 -7.42 4.02 1.77
C ASN A 47 -8.76 3.34 2.08
N ILE A 48 -9.39 2.70 1.10
CA ILE A 48 -10.63 1.93 1.33
C ILE A 48 -10.36 0.76 2.28
N VAL A 49 -9.28 0.02 2.02
CA VAL A 49 -8.89 -1.10 2.90
C VAL A 49 -8.46 -0.60 4.27
N ASP A 50 -7.70 0.49 4.33
CA ASP A 50 -7.26 1.10 5.59
C ASP A 50 -8.46 1.54 6.44
N HIS A 51 -9.45 2.21 5.84
CA HIS A 51 -10.69 2.58 6.52
C HIS A 51 -11.43 1.35 7.06
N PHE A 52 -11.63 0.33 6.22
CA PHE A 52 -12.25 -0.93 6.61
C PHE A 52 -11.55 -1.60 7.80
N MET A 53 -10.23 -1.68 7.75
CA MET A 53 -9.43 -2.29 8.81
C MET A 53 -9.48 -1.47 10.11
N ASN A 54 -9.48 -0.14 10.02
CA ASN A 54 -9.64 0.75 11.17
C ASN A 54 -10.99 0.55 11.86
N GLU A 55 -12.08 0.39 11.10
CA GLU A 55 -13.40 0.11 11.66
C GLU A 55 -13.44 -1.25 12.38
N LEU A 56 -12.79 -2.29 11.82
CA LEU A 56 -12.66 -3.59 12.49
C LEU A 56 -11.88 -3.49 13.80
N VAL A 57 -10.74 -2.77 13.81
CA VAL A 57 -9.93 -2.56 15.02
C VAL A 57 -10.69 -1.77 16.08
N ALA A 58 -11.49 -0.78 15.66
CA ALA A 58 -12.34 0.00 16.55
C ALA A 58 -13.55 -0.78 17.08
N GLY A 59 -13.85 -1.96 16.51
CA GLY A 59 -15.04 -2.75 16.84
C GLY A 59 -16.34 -2.24 16.22
N ASN A 60 -16.25 -1.34 15.23
CA ASN A 60 -17.37 -0.75 14.51
C ASN A 60 -17.82 -1.66 13.38
N PHE A 61 -18.21 -2.90 13.70
CA PHE A 61 -18.54 -3.94 12.72
C PHE A 61 -19.64 -3.55 11.75
N GLN A 62 -20.60 -2.74 12.18
CA GLN A 62 -21.67 -2.26 11.30
C GLN A 62 -21.14 -1.34 10.20
N GLU A 63 -20.19 -0.47 10.52
CA GLU A 63 -19.57 0.44 9.57
C GLU A 63 -18.60 -0.30 8.64
N ALA A 64 -17.82 -1.22 9.20
CA ALA A 64 -16.97 -2.11 8.41
C ALA A 64 -17.81 -2.92 7.39
N TYR A 65 -18.97 -3.45 7.81
CA TYR A 65 -19.88 -4.15 6.91
C TYR A 65 -20.41 -3.24 5.78
N ARG A 66 -20.71 -1.98 6.07
CA ARG A 66 -21.11 -1.01 5.03
C ARG A 66 -20.00 -0.74 4.03
N THR A 67 -18.75 -0.67 4.49
CA THR A 67 -17.58 -0.52 3.62
C THR A 67 -17.36 -1.75 2.76
N TRP A 68 -17.68 -2.95 3.27
CA TRP A 68 -17.67 -4.20 2.50
C TRP A 68 -18.72 -4.21 1.39
N LYS A 69 -19.72 -3.34 1.45
CA LYS A 69 -20.87 -3.26 0.54
C LYS A 69 -21.67 -4.54 0.50
N PRO A 70 -22.51 -4.73 1.49
CA PRO A 70 -23.32 -5.93 1.67
C PRO A 70 -24.23 -6.20 0.47
N SER A 71 -24.36 -7.46 0.13
CA SER A 71 -25.32 -7.96 -0.85
C SER A 71 -26.30 -8.89 -0.18
N SER A 72 -27.38 -9.26 -0.89
CA SER A 72 -28.33 -10.26 -0.39
C SER A 72 -27.67 -11.64 -0.16
N ALA A 73 -26.53 -11.89 -0.82
CA ALA A 73 -25.77 -13.14 -0.69
C ALA A 73 -24.75 -13.13 0.44
N TYR A 74 -24.48 -11.98 1.07
CA TYR A 74 -23.54 -11.83 2.18
C TYR A 74 -24.17 -10.93 3.23
N SER A 75 -24.74 -11.57 4.23
CA SER A 75 -25.48 -10.89 5.31
C SER A 75 -24.54 -10.35 6.38
N PHE A 76 -25.07 -9.52 7.29
CA PHE A 76 -24.31 -9.07 8.46
C PHE A 76 -23.90 -10.23 9.38
N ASN A 77 -24.70 -11.28 9.45
CA ASN A 77 -24.36 -12.48 10.24
C ASN A 77 -23.15 -13.20 9.61
N ASP A 78 -23.13 -13.38 8.28
CA ASP A 78 -21.99 -13.97 7.59
C ASP A 78 -20.73 -13.11 7.80
N PHE A 79 -20.88 -11.79 7.74
CA PHE A 79 -19.81 -10.86 8.05
C PHE A 79 -19.26 -11.03 9.47
N MET A 80 -20.14 -11.22 10.45
CA MET A 80 -19.72 -11.44 11.85
C MET A 80 -19.10 -12.81 12.08
N GLU A 81 -19.47 -13.83 11.28
CA GLU A 81 -18.81 -15.14 11.29
C GLU A 81 -17.39 -15.04 10.73
N ASP A 82 -17.15 -14.17 9.75
CA ASP A 82 -15.83 -13.94 9.19
C ASP A 82 -14.99 -12.98 10.05
N TRP A 83 -15.51 -11.79 10.34
CA TRP A 83 -14.76 -10.65 10.86
C TRP A 83 -15.05 -10.29 12.32
N GLY A 84 -16.06 -10.90 12.91
CA GLY A 84 -16.44 -10.64 14.30
C GLY A 84 -15.35 -11.03 15.31
N PRO A 85 -15.51 -10.69 16.60
CA PRO A 85 -14.53 -10.96 17.65
C PRO A 85 -14.19 -12.46 17.83
N LYS A 86 -15.12 -13.33 17.41
CA LYS A 86 -14.96 -14.80 17.41
C LYS A 86 -15.01 -15.37 15.99
N GLY A 87 -14.95 -14.52 14.99
CA GLY A 87 -15.00 -14.91 13.59
C GLY A 87 -13.68 -15.54 13.11
N TYR A 88 -13.71 -16.03 11.89
CA TYR A 88 -12.57 -16.72 11.29
C TYR A 88 -11.30 -15.87 11.25
N TYR A 89 -11.43 -14.58 10.91
CA TYR A 89 -10.34 -13.61 10.87
C TYR A 89 -10.19 -12.81 12.16
N GLY A 90 -11.14 -12.92 13.10
CA GLY A 90 -11.13 -12.17 14.35
C GLY A 90 -10.34 -12.83 15.48
N PRO A 91 -10.10 -12.09 16.56
CA PRO A 91 -10.26 -10.65 16.70
C PRO A 91 -9.14 -9.87 15.99
N VAL A 92 -9.49 -8.88 15.22
CA VAL A 92 -8.50 -7.97 14.60
C VAL A 92 -8.22 -6.81 15.57
N LYS A 93 -7.02 -6.80 16.18
CA LYS A 93 -6.61 -5.74 17.11
C LYS A 93 -5.58 -4.79 16.52
N SER A 94 -4.87 -5.22 15.50
CA SER A 94 -3.96 -4.41 14.71
C SER A 94 -3.76 -5.01 13.33
N TYR A 95 -3.29 -4.21 12.39
CA TYR A 95 -3.05 -4.64 11.02
C TYR A 95 -1.86 -3.90 10.40
N ARG A 96 -1.38 -4.42 9.27
CA ARG A 96 -0.36 -3.81 8.43
C ARG A 96 -0.72 -4.03 6.96
N LEU A 97 -0.81 -2.96 6.18
CA LEU A 97 -0.93 -3.07 4.73
C LEU A 97 0.44 -3.42 4.15
N GLU A 98 0.54 -4.56 3.48
CA GLU A 98 1.81 -5.09 2.96
C GLU A 98 2.03 -4.64 1.50
N SER A 99 1.33 -5.21 0.55
CA SER A 99 1.48 -4.90 -0.87
C SER A 99 0.15 -4.52 -1.52
N THR A 100 0.25 -3.85 -2.66
CA THR A 100 -0.92 -3.53 -3.49
C THR A 100 -0.55 -3.75 -4.93
N GLU A 101 -1.36 -4.54 -5.62
CA GLU A 101 -1.14 -4.93 -7.01
C GLU A 101 -2.43 -4.70 -7.82
N GLY A 102 -2.26 -4.32 -9.09
CA GLY A 102 -3.39 -4.23 -10.00
C GLY A 102 -3.92 -5.59 -10.39
N ILE A 103 -5.22 -5.75 -10.46
CA ILE A 103 -5.85 -6.98 -10.93
C ILE A 103 -5.78 -7.00 -12.47
N ARG A 104 -5.27 -8.10 -13.03
CA ARG A 104 -5.17 -8.26 -14.48
C ARG A 104 -6.55 -8.15 -15.14
N ASN A 105 -6.65 -7.35 -16.19
CA ASN A 105 -7.89 -7.10 -16.94
C ASN A 105 -9.01 -6.43 -16.13
N SER A 106 -8.69 -5.72 -15.05
CA SER A 106 -9.63 -4.96 -14.23
C SER A 106 -9.01 -3.63 -13.81
N ASP A 107 -9.86 -2.63 -13.56
CA ASP A 107 -9.43 -1.36 -12.95
C ASP A 107 -9.21 -1.51 -11.43
N GLY A 108 -9.51 -2.67 -10.86
CA GLY A 108 -9.39 -2.95 -9.44
C GLY A 108 -7.97 -3.24 -8.98
N ALA A 109 -7.79 -3.29 -7.67
CA ALA A 109 -6.54 -3.66 -7.04
C ALA A 109 -6.74 -4.73 -5.97
N SER A 110 -5.73 -5.56 -5.80
CA SER A 110 -5.59 -6.47 -4.67
C SER A 110 -4.67 -5.84 -3.62
N VAL A 111 -5.09 -5.85 -2.37
CA VAL A 111 -4.33 -5.33 -1.25
C VAL A 111 -4.07 -6.47 -0.27
N ALA A 112 -2.80 -6.79 -0.06
CA ALA A 112 -2.39 -7.74 0.95
C ALA A 112 -2.32 -7.06 2.32
N VAL A 113 -2.93 -7.68 3.31
CA VAL A 113 -3.04 -7.17 4.68
C VAL A 113 -2.62 -8.26 5.65
N ALA A 114 -1.71 -7.94 6.55
CA ALA A 114 -1.42 -8.75 7.71
C ALA A 114 -2.28 -8.27 8.89
N ILE A 115 -3.04 -9.19 9.49
CA ILE A 115 -3.91 -8.92 10.64
C ILE A 115 -3.40 -9.66 11.87
N SER A 116 -3.58 -9.06 13.03
CA SER A 116 -3.08 -9.59 14.30
C SER A 116 -4.10 -9.47 15.43
N PRO A 117 -4.22 -10.51 16.28
CA PRO A 117 -5.02 -10.45 17.50
C PRO A 117 -4.33 -9.69 18.64
N PHE A 118 -3.15 -9.11 18.41
CA PHE A 118 -2.38 -8.37 19.39
C PHE A 118 -2.31 -6.89 19.06
N GLN A 119 -2.11 -6.07 20.10
CA GLN A 119 -1.83 -4.65 19.97
C GLN A 119 -0.71 -4.28 20.97
N PRO A 120 0.37 -3.61 20.51
CA PRO A 120 0.63 -3.19 19.13
C PRO A 120 0.86 -4.38 18.17
N PHE A 121 0.97 -4.10 16.88
CA PHE A 121 1.29 -5.11 15.87
C PHE A 121 2.64 -5.76 16.20
N PRO A 122 2.73 -7.11 16.19
CA PRO A 122 3.95 -7.82 16.64
C PRO A 122 5.18 -7.42 15.82
N GLY A 123 6.28 -7.17 16.52
CA GLY A 123 7.59 -6.96 15.88
C GLY A 123 8.17 -8.27 15.36
N ASP A 124 9.12 -8.17 14.42
CA ASP A 124 9.71 -9.33 13.74
C ASP A 124 10.46 -10.29 14.69
N ASN A 125 10.83 -9.81 15.89
CA ASN A 125 11.55 -10.59 16.90
C ASN A 125 10.62 -11.43 17.82
N ASP A 126 9.30 -11.30 17.71
CA ASP A 126 8.33 -12.02 18.55
C ASP A 126 7.72 -13.20 17.76
N GLU A 127 8.49 -14.28 17.62
CA GLU A 127 8.11 -15.46 16.83
C GLU A 127 6.76 -16.07 17.28
N VAL A 128 6.46 -16.05 18.58
CA VAL A 128 5.22 -16.62 19.11
C VAL A 128 4.00 -15.84 18.63
N LYS A 129 4.09 -14.51 18.62
CA LYS A 129 3.00 -13.65 18.12
C LYS A 129 2.99 -13.58 16.59
N GLN A 130 4.15 -13.66 15.96
CA GLN A 130 4.25 -13.71 14.49
C GLN A 130 3.49 -14.91 13.91
N ASN A 131 3.52 -16.07 14.55
CA ASN A 131 2.78 -17.27 14.15
C ASN A 131 1.24 -17.12 14.26
N LYS A 132 0.74 -16.07 14.90
CA LYS A 132 -0.69 -15.74 15.01
C LYS A 132 -1.14 -14.68 14.01
N ILE A 133 -0.23 -14.12 13.24
CA ILE A 133 -0.55 -13.17 12.20
C ILE A 133 -1.15 -13.94 11.01
N GLN A 134 -2.31 -13.49 10.58
CA GLN A 134 -2.94 -14.01 9.36
C GLN A 134 -2.69 -13.01 8.23
N ARG A 135 -2.34 -13.52 7.04
CA ARG A 135 -2.23 -12.72 5.83
C ARG A 135 -3.41 -12.98 4.93
N ILE A 136 -4.07 -11.93 4.57
CA ILE A 136 -5.25 -11.97 3.70
C ILE A 136 -5.05 -11.04 2.51
N THR A 137 -5.73 -11.32 1.44
CA THR A 137 -5.79 -10.45 0.27
C THR A 137 -7.21 -9.98 0.09
N LEU A 138 -7.39 -8.67 -0.06
CA LEU A 138 -8.68 -8.05 -0.32
C LEU A 138 -8.69 -7.46 -1.72
N TRP A 139 -9.74 -7.70 -2.46
CA TRP A 139 -9.99 -7.06 -3.74
C TRP A 139 -10.80 -5.79 -3.56
N VAL A 140 -10.36 -4.74 -4.21
CA VAL A 140 -11.00 -3.43 -4.20
C VAL A 140 -11.46 -3.08 -5.61
N GLN A 141 -12.76 -2.84 -5.77
CA GLN A 141 -13.34 -2.33 -7.01
C GLN A 141 -13.42 -0.81 -6.93
N PRO A 142 -12.67 -0.04 -7.74
CA PRO A 142 -12.61 1.42 -7.60
C PRO A 142 -13.90 2.12 -8.03
N LYS A 143 -14.70 1.49 -8.90
CA LYS A 143 -15.95 2.08 -9.43
C LYS A 143 -17.01 2.26 -8.36
N ASP A 144 -17.19 1.26 -7.54
CA ASP A 144 -18.20 1.22 -6.48
C ASP A 144 -17.59 1.16 -5.07
N GLN A 145 -16.26 1.15 -4.98
CA GLN A 145 -15.49 1.07 -3.73
C GLN A 145 -15.84 -0.17 -2.89
N SER A 146 -16.27 -1.26 -3.55
CA SER A 146 -16.60 -2.50 -2.86
C SER A 146 -15.34 -3.29 -2.52
N LEU A 147 -15.41 -4.01 -1.41
CA LEU A 147 -14.42 -4.99 -0.99
C LEU A 147 -14.96 -6.41 -1.19
N SER A 148 -14.07 -7.31 -1.52
CA SER A 148 -14.35 -8.74 -1.60
C SER A 148 -13.10 -9.57 -1.35
N PHE A 149 -13.30 -10.86 -1.08
CA PHE A 149 -12.21 -11.81 -1.20
C PHE A 149 -11.90 -12.09 -2.68
N PRO A 150 -10.64 -12.44 -3.02
CA PRO A 150 -10.33 -12.95 -4.34
C PRO A 150 -11.13 -14.23 -4.60
N PRO A 151 -11.54 -14.47 -5.86
CA PRO A 151 -12.27 -15.68 -6.25
C PRO A 151 -11.41 -16.93 -6.17
#